data_46b912906ca1166ad1748d134cb69796
#
_entry.id   46b912906ca1166ad1748d134cb69796
#
_cell.length_a   1.000
_cell.length_b   1.000
_cell.length_c   1.000
_cell.angle_alpha   90.00
_cell.angle_beta   90.00
_cell.angle_gamma   90.00
#
_symmetry.space_group_name_H-M   'P 1'
#
loop_
_entity.id
_entity.type
_entity.pdbx_description
1 polymer ?
#
loop_
_entity_poly.entity_id
_entity_poly.type
_entity_poly.pdbx_seq_one_letter_code
_entity_poly.pdbx_strand_id
1 'polypeptide(L)'
;MKNEKTETEWFENEDFWLNYGPIMFDGQQWAQAAGIAKSVMNLARLSEGNSVLDVCCGPGRISVELALLGLNVTGVDITQPFLDAASETAQDEGVQIEFINKDMRVFSSRKKFDAAVNIYNSFGYCDRISDDIKILKKVNAALKKGGTFVLECISRETAVKYFTEGEWFERAGMTVLTEFKVQGAWEG
;
A
#
# COMPACT_ATOMS: atom_id res chain seq x y z
N MET A 1 26.38 -24.03 -13.74
CA MET A 1 25.78 -22.78 -13.24
C MET A 1 24.37 -22.73 -13.81
N LYS A 2 23.35 -23.04 -13.00
CA LYS A 2 21.95 -22.91 -13.42
C LYS A 2 21.64 -21.40 -13.38
N ASN A 3 21.24 -20.82 -14.51
CA ASN A 3 20.59 -19.52 -14.55
C ASN A 3 19.31 -19.64 -13.73
N GLU A 4 19.32 -19.17 -12.49
CA GLU A 4 18.10 -18.81 -11.80
C GLU A 4 17.52 -17.62 -12.57
N LYS A 5 16.55 -17.89 -13.44
CA LYS A 5 15.59 -16.86 -13.85
C LYS A 5 14.94 -16.41 -12.54
N THR A 6 15.22 -15.20 -12.11
CA THR A 6 14.39 -14.52 -11.11
C THR A 6 12.99 -14.47 -11.72
N GLU A 7 12.12 -15.37 -11.29
CA GLU A 7 10.69 -15.26 -11.61
C GLU A 7 10.24 -13.93 -11.04
N THR A 8 9.64 -13.11 -11.90
CA THR A 8 9.05 -11.82 -11.51
C THR A 8 7.93 -12.10 -10.52
N GLU A 9 7.94 -11.43 -9.39
CA GLU A 9 6.86 -11.55 -8.40
C GLU A 9 5.53 -11.10 -9.03
N TRP A 10 4.43 -11.73 -8.66
CA TRP A 10 3.12 -11.44 -9.26
C TRP A 10 2.72 -9.96 -9.15
N PHE A 11 3.09 -9.29 -8.05
CA PHE A 11 2.79 -7.87 -7.82
C PHE A 11 3.67 -6.91 -8.64
N GLU A 12 4.69 -7.40 -9.33
CA GLU A 12 5.48 -6.63 -10.30
C GLU A 12 4.80 -6.58 -11.68
N ASN A 13 3.70 -7.32 -11.87
CA ASN A 13 2.95 -7.36 -13.11
C ASN A 13 2.05 -6.13 -13.23
N GLU A 14 2.46 -5.14 -14.02
CA GLU A 14 1.73 -3.90 -14.26
C GLU A 14 0.36 -4.15 -14.93
N ASP A 15 0.28 -5.08 -15.89
CA ASP A 15 -0.98 -5.42 -16.55
C ASP A 15 -2.01 -5.99 -15.57
N PHE A 16 -1.56 -6.75 -14.57
CA PHE A 16 -2.44 -7.22 -13.50
C PHE A 16 -3.07 -6.04 -12.76
N TRP A 17 -2.25 -5.07 -12.35
CA TRP A 17 -2.73 -3.90 -11.60
C TRP A 17 -3.65 -3.00 -12.41
N LEU A 18 -3.36 -2.80 -13.71
CA LEU A 18 -4.21 -2.01 -14.60
C LEU A 18 -5.59 -2.64 -14.79
N ASN A 19 -5.66 -3.96 -14.88
CA ASN A 19 -6.93 -4.69 -15.02
C ASN A 19 -7.68 -4.84 -13.70
N TYR A 20 -6.98 -5.07 -12.60
CA TYR A 20 -7.58 -5.32 -11.28
C TYR A 20 -7.81 -4.04 -10.47
N GLY A 21 -7.08 -2.98 -10.76
CA GLY A 21 -7.19 -1.69 -10.07
C GLY A 21 -8.60 -1.14 -9.96
N PRO A 22 -9.42 -1.11 -11.04
CA PRO A 22 -10.80 -0.64 -10.97
C PRO A 22 -11.69 -1.45 -10.01
N ILE A 23 -11.34 -2.73 -9.78
CA ILE A 23 -12.03 -3.59 -8.83
C ILE A 23 -11.61 -3.26 -7.39
N MET A 24 -10.31 -3.06 -7.17
CA MET A 24 -9.75 -2.78 -5.85
C MET A 24 -10.03 -1.35 -5.37
N PHE A 25 -10.00 -0.39 -6.27
CA PHE A 25 -10.08 1.04 -5.94
C PHE A 25 -11.38 1.66 -6.46
N ASP A 26 -12.51 1.05 -6.13
CA ASP A 26 -13.83 1.57 -6.51
C ASP A 26 -14.22 2.85 -5.75
N GLY A 27 -15.37 3.43 -6.12
CA GLY A 27 -15.85 4.67 -5.50
C GLY A 27 -16.07 4.55 -3.98
N GLN A 28 -16.39 3.35 -3.47
CA GLN A 28 -16.55 3.12 -2.03
C GLN A 28 -15.20 3.21 -1.32
N GLN A 29 -14.16 2.64 -1.91
CA GLN A 29 -12.80 2.69 -1.37
C GLN A 29 -12.25 4.12 -1.35
N TRP A 30 -12.54 4.91 -2.38
CA TRP A 30 -12.20 6.33 -2.42
C TRP A 30 -12.95 7.12 -1.33
N ALA A 31 -14.25 6.90 -1.17
CA ALA A 31 -15.06 7.59 -0.16
C ALA A 31 -14.61 7.32 1.30
N GLN A 32 -13.95 6.18 1.56
CA GLN A 32 -13.43 5.85 2.88
C GLN A 32 -12.08 6.52 3.19
N ALA A 33 -11.33 6.96 2.17
CA ALA A 33 -9.95 7.41 2.30
C ALA A 33 -9.79 8.58 3.30
N ALA A 34 -10.69 9.55 3.28
CA ALA A 34 -10.68 10.70 4.21
C ALA A 34 -10.81 10.25 5.69
N GLY A 35 -11.69 9.28 5.96
CA GLY A 35 -11.86 8.73 7.32
C GLY A 35 -10.64 7.95 7.79
N ILE A 36 -10.02 7.19 6.88
CA ILE A 36 -8.79 6.44 7.15
C ILE A 36 -7.63 7.41 7.44
N ALA A 37 -7.44 8.43 6.61
CA ALA A 37 -6.39 9.42 6.80
C ALA A 37 -6.49 10.14 8.17
N LYS A 38 -7.71 10.52 8.59
CA LYS A 38 -7.95 11.08 9.93
C LYS A 38 -7.60 10.08 11.04
N SER A 39 -7.93 8.82 10.87
CA SER A 39 -7.60 7.75 11.83
C SER A 39 -6.09 7.55 11.94
N VAL A 40 -5.38 7.54 10.80
CA VAL A 40 -3.92 7.47 10.73
C VAL A 40 -3.30 8.66 11.48
N MET A 41 -3.79 9.87 11.22
CA MET A 41 -3.29 11.09 11.86
C MET A 41 -3.41 11.01 13.39
N ASN A 42 -4.55 10.52 13.89
CA ASN A 42 -4.77 10.33 15.32
C ASN A 42 -3.88 9.22 15.93
N LEU A 43 -3.82 8.05 15.27
CA LEU A 43 -3.03 6.91 15.75
C LEU A 43 -1.53 7.24 15.82
N ALA A 44 -1.01 7.90 14.81
CA ALA A 44 0.39 8.31 14.73
C ALA A 44 0.67 9.63 15.44
N ARG A 45 -0.34 10.30 16.01
CA ARG A 45 -0.25 11.60 16.70
C ARG A 45 0.42 12.67 15.84
N LEU A 46 -0.01 12.72 14.57
CA LEU A 46 0.52 13.67 13.60
C LEU A 46 -0.18 15.01 13.72
N SER A 47 0.55 16.05 13.33
CA SER A 47 0.07 17.43 13.20
C SER A 47 0.43 17.95 11.81
N GLU A 48 -0.25 19.00 11.37
CA GLU A 48 0.08 19.71 10.13
C GLU A 48 1.60 19.99 10.03
N GLY A 49 2.17 19.82 8.84
CA GLY A 49 3.60 19.95 8.57
C GLY A 49 4.45 18.72 8.89
N ASN A 50 3.92 17.69 9.58
CA ASN A 50 4.66 16.45 9.75
C ASN A 50 4.88 15.72 8.41
N SER A 51 5.98 14.96 8.33
CA SER A 51 6.37 14.23 7.14
C SER A 51 5.89 12.77 7.22
N VAL A 52 5.22 12.28 6.19
CA VAL A 52 4.68 10.91 6.13
C VAL A 52 5.17 10.20 4.90
N LEU A 53 5.59 8.93 5.06
CA LEU A 53 5.90 8.00 3.99
C LEU A 53 4.71 7.06 3.80
N ASP A 54 4.07 7.12 2.62
CA ASP A 54 3.02 6.18 2.24
C ASP A 54 3.65 5.04 1.43
N VAL A 55 3.64 3.85 2.03
CA VAL A 55 4.33 2.64 1.55
C VAL A 55 3.38 1.82 0.71
N CYS A 56 3.72 1.57 -0.55
CA CYS A 56 2.85 0.93 -1.54
C CYS A 56 1.56 1.74 -1.69
N CYS A 57 1.70 3.02 -2.04
CA CYS A 57 0.62 4.00 -2.01
C CYS A 57 -0.45 3.79 -3.10
N GLY A 58 -0.18 2.91 -4.10
CA GLY A 58 -1.07 2.66 -5.21
C GLY A 58 -1.47 3.96 -5.94
N PRO A 59 -2.75 4.14 -6.29
CA PRO A 59 -3.24 5.34 -6.97
C PRO A 59 -3.37 6.58 -6.05
N GLY A 60 -2.70 6.57 -4.88
CA GLY A 60 -2.54 7.74 -4.02
C GLY A 60 -3.73 8.10 -3.13
N ARG A 61 -4.74 7.25 -2.99
CA ARG A 61 -5.97 7.55 -2.22
C ARG A 61 -5.68 8.10 -0.81
N ILE A 62 -4.79 7.44 -0.08
CA ILE A 62 -4.43 7.83 1.29
C ILE A 62 -3.43 8.98 1.27
N SER A 63 -2.47 8.96 0.34
CA SER A 63 -1.50 10.04 0.15
C SER A 63 -2.16 11.39 -0.04
N VAL A 64 -3.16 11.49 -0.92
CA VAL A 64 -3.88 12.75 -1.22
C VAL A 64 -4.64 13.23 0.02
N GLU A 65 -5.36 12.37 0.69
CA GLU A 65 -6.12 12.74 1.89
C GLU A 65 -5.21 13.18 3.06
N LEU A 66 -4.04 12.53 3.23
CA LEU A 66 -3.05 12.96 4.20
C LEU A 66 -2.48 14.35 3.85
N ALA A 67 -2.25 14.62 2.57
CA ALA A 67 -1.77 15.92 2.11
C ALA A 67 -2.84 17.01 2.30
N LEU A 68 -4.13 16.73 2.05
CA LEU A 68 -5.25 17.63 2.33
C LEU A 68 -5.38 17.95 3.82
N LEU A 69 -4.92 17.08 4.71
CA LEU A 69 -4.81 17.31 6.15
C LEU A 69 -3.56 18.12 6.54
N GLY A 70 -2.82 18.67 5.56
CA GLY A 70 -1.65 19.52 5.78
C GLY A 70 -0.35 18.77 6.07
N LEU A 71 -0.27 17.46 5.77
CA LEU A 71 0.95 16.67 5.95
C LEU A 71 1.84 16.74 4.71
N ASN A 72 3.16 16.63 4.92
CA ASN A 72 4.15 16.52 3.85
C ASN A 72 4.31 15.05 3.44
N VAL A 73 3.63 14.62 2.39
CA VAL A 73 3.55 13.22 1.99
C VAL A 73 4.59 12.87 0.93
N THR A 74 5.19 11.69 1.07
CA THR A 74 5.96 11.01 0.03
C THR A 74 5.33 9.64 -0.18
N GLY A 75 4.77 9.38 -1.36
CA GLY A 75 4.21 8.09 -1.74
C GLY A 75 5.24 7.26 -2.51
N VAL A 76 5.30 5.97 -2.23
CA VAL A 76 6.18 5.02 -2.93
C VAL A 76 5.36 3.85 -3.42
N ASP A 77 5.44 3.58 -4.72
CA ASP A 77 4.82 2.40 -5.33
C ASP A 77 5.70 1.87 -6.46
N ILE A 78 5.52 0.61 -6.82
CA ILE A 78 6.22 -0.03 -7.93
C ILE A 78 5.52 0.19 -9.27
N THR A 79 4.22 0.47 -9.25
CA THR A 79 3.33 0.56 -10.41
C THR A 79 3.29 1.99 -10.94
N GLN A 80 4.02 2.27 -12.01
CA GLN A 80 4.10 3.63 -12.56
C GLN A 80 2.74 4.22 -12.94
N PRO A 81 1.83 3.51 -13.65
CA PRO A 81 0.51 4.06 -13.96
C PRO A 81 -0.32 4.47 -12.74
N PHE A 82 -0.15 3.81 -11.60
CA PHE A 82 -0.80 4.24 -10.36
C PHE A 82 -0.23 5.56 -9.84
N LEU A 83 1.09 5.74 -9.94
CA LEU A 83 1.72 7.00 -9.54
C LEU A 83 1.36 8.16 -10.47
N ASP A 84 1.16 7.87 -11.75
CA ASP A 84 0.70 8.87 -12.72
C ASP A 84 -0.73 9.32 -12.36
N ALA A 85 -1.65 8.39 -12.11
CA ALA A 85 -3.00 8.69 -11.63
C ALA A 85 -3.02 9.40 -10.27
N ALA A 86 -2.14 8.99 -9.34
CA ALA A 86 -1.98 9.66 -8.05
C ALA A 86 -1.52 11.12 -8.20
N SER A 87 -0.62 11.36 -9.15
CA SER A 87 -0.10 12.70 -9.44
C SER A 87 -1.17 13.59 -10.06
N GLU A 88 -2.00 13.07 -10.98
CA GLU A 88 -3.16 13.78 -11.53
C GLU A 88 -4.15 14.14 -10.41
N THR A 89 -4.53 13.17 -9.57
CA THR A 89 -5.45 13.42 -8.44
C THR A 89 -4.89 14.48 -7.48
N ALA A 90 -3.60 14.41 -7.15
CA ALA A 90 -2.96 15.40 -6.28
C ALA A 90 -2.99 16.81 -6.90
N GLN A 91 -2.81 16.92 -8.22
CA GLN A 91 -2.89 18.18 -8.95
C GLN A 91 -4.31 18.73 -8.96
N ASP A 92 -5.32 17.90 -9.20
CA ASP A 92 -6.74 18.28 -9.21
C ASP A 92 -7.20 18.76 -7.82
N GLU A 93 -6.74 18.13 -6.77
CA GLU A 93 -7.01 18.51 -5.38
C GLU A 93 -6.13 19.68 -4.87
N GLY A 94 -5.19 20.18 -5.69
CA GLY A 94 -4.34 21.32 -5.37
C GLY A 94 -3.29 21.04 -4.27
N VAL A 95 -2.90 19.80 -4.07
CA VAL A 95 -1.89 19.38 -3.10
C VAL A 95 -0.59 18.96 -3.76
N GLN A 96 0.53 19.11 -3.03
CA GLN A 96 1.85 18.70 -3.50
C GLN A 96 2.29 17.42 -2.79
N ILE A 97 2.55 16.37 -3.55
CA ILE A 97 3.02 15.09 -3.05
C ILE A 97 4.22 14.65 -3.87
N GLU A 98 5.24 14.13 -3.22
CA GLU A 98 6.37 13.48 -3.87
C GLU A 98 6.02 12.01 -4.12
N PHE A 99 5.84 11.60 -5.38
CA PHE A 99 5.65 10.20 -5.75
C PHE A 99 6.94 9.61 -6.32
N ILE A 100 7.32 8.41 -5.82
CA ILE A 100 8.56 7.71 -6.17
C ILE A 100 8.23 6.32 -6.68
N ASN A 101 8.56 6.05 -7.95
CA ASN A 101 8.48 4.70 -8.50
C ASN A 101 9.65 3.88 -7.97
N LYS A 102 9.38 3.02 -6.99
CA LYS A 102 10.41 2.19 -6.37
C LYS A 102 9.82 0.98 -5.65
N ASP A 103 10.52 -0.13 -5.75
CA ASP A 103 10.27 -1.30 -4.93
C ASP A 103 10.70 -1.04 -3.47
N MET A 104 9.78 -1.25 -2.54
CA MET A 104 10.03 -1.05 -1.11
C MET A 104 11.08 -1.98 -0.53
N ARG A 105 11.34 -3.14 -1.14
CA ARG A 105 12.42 -4.05 -0.72
C ARG A 105 13.81 -3.43 -0.85
N VAL A 106 13.97 -2.45 -1.75
CA VAL A 106 15.23 -1.75 -2.02
C VAL A 106 15.17 -0.24 -1.80
N PHE A 107 14.01 0.29 -1.40
CA PHE A 107 13.82 1.71 -1.13
C PHE A 107 14.83 2.25 -0.10
N SER A 108 15.27 3.48 -0.31
CA SER A 108 16.07 4.22 0.67
C SER A 108 15.82 5.71 0.50
N SER A 109 15.77 6.44 1.60
CA SER A 109 15.61 7.88 1.61
C SER A 109 16.61 8.54 2.56
N ARG A 110 17.15 9.70 2.15
CA ARG A 110 17.90 10.60 3.05
C ARG A 110 16.95 11.40 3.95
N LYS A 111 15.75 11.70 3.46
CA LYS A 111 14.67 12.32 4.22
C LYS A 111 14.19 11.35 5.30
N LYS A 112 13.87 11.86 6.46
CA LYS A 112 13.32 11.10 7.59
C LYS A 112 11.90 11.53 7.84
N PHE A 113 11.03 10.58 8.14
CA PHE A 113 9.60 10.75 8.29
C PHE A 113 9.17 10.67 9.75
N ASP A 114 8.18 11.46 10.13
CA ASP A 114 7.53 11.41 11.45
C ASP A 114 6.70 10.14 11.57
N ALA A 115 6.05 9.75 10.47
CA ALA A 115 5.37 8.46 10.38
C ALA A 115 5.57 7.79 9.01
N ALA A 116 5.34 6.50 8.97
CA ALA A 116 5.10 5.73 7.76
C ALA A 116 3.74 5.04 7.87
N VAL A 117 3.08 4.83 6.74
CA VAL A 117 1.79 4.13 6.66
C VAL A 117 1.86 3.06 5.59
N ASN A 118 1.19 1.95 5.79
CA ASN A 118 0.91 0.94 4.79
C ASN A 118 -0.51 0.46 5.02
N ILE A 119 -1.40 0.92 4.18
CA ILE A 119 -2.85 0.75 4.32
C ILE A 119 -3.37 -0.08 3.16
N TYR A 120 -4.38 -0.86 3.39
CA TYR A 120 -5.05 -1.69 2.41
C TYR A 120 -4.26 -2.96 2.00
N ASN A 121 -3.67 -3.62 3.02
CA ASN A 121 -3.11 -4.98 2.93
C ASN A 121 -1.98 -5.22 1.90
N SER A 122 -1.17 -4.21 1.55
CA SER A 122 -0.02 -4.44 0.68
C SER A 122 1.12 -5.22 1.35
N PHE A 123 1.13 -5.29 2.68
CA PHE A 123 2.11 -6.07 3.44
C PHE A 123 1.76 -7.56 3.39
N GLY A 124 2.74 -8.40 3.09
CA GLY A 124 2.55 -9.85 2.97
C GLY A 124 2.40 -10.34 1.52
N TYR A 125 2.65 -9.49 0.52
CA TYR A 125 2.60 -9.88 -0.89
C TYR A 125 3.81 -10.69 -1.34
N CYS A 126 4.94 -10.60 -0.62
CA CYS A 126 6.16 -11.28 -1.02
C CYS A 126 6.06 -12.79 -0.78
N ASP A 127 6.52 -13.60 -1.75
CA ASP A 127 6.57 -15.06 -1.60
C ASP A 127 7.45 -15.51 -0.43
N ARG A 128 8.42 -14.67 -0.04
CA ARG A 128 9.34 -14.96 1.05
C ARG A 128 9.20 -13.97 2.19
N ILE A 129 8.93 -14.44 3.38
CA ILE A 129 8.89 -13.64 4.62
C ILE A 129 10.15 -12.76 4.80
N SER A 130 11.32 -13.24 4.31
CA SER A 130 12.56 -12.46 4.34
C SER A 130 12.47 -11.15 3.55
N ASP A 131 11.62 -11.08 2.53
CA ASP A 131 11.44 -9.90 1.70
C ASP A 131 10.47 -8.91 2.35
N ASP A 132 9.41 -9.39 3.00
CA ASP A 132 8.57 -8.55 3.88
C ASP A 132 9.39 -7.94 5.03
N ILE A 133 10.28 -8.72 5.64
CA ILE A 133 11.21 -8.21 6.67
C ILE A 133 12.14 -7.13 6.10
N LYS A 134 12.56 -7.22 4.83
CA LYS A 134 13.35 -6.14 4.18
C LYS A 134 12.54 -4.85 4.10
N ILE A 135 11.26 -4.93 3.72
CA ILE A 135 10.36 -3.76 3.68
C ILE A 135 10.29 -3.12 5.07
N LEU A 136 10.02 -3.89 6.12
CA LEU A 136 9.98 -3.37 7.49
C LEU A 136 11.29 -2.68 7.91
N LYS A 137 12.45 -3.26 7.53
CA LYS A 137 13.76 -2.64 7.79
C LYS A 137 13.93 -1.32 7.05
N LYS A 138 13.43 -1.22 5.80
CA LYS A 138 13.49 0.01 5.01
C LYS A 138 12.60 1.09 5.59
N VAL A 139 11.39 0.73 6.01
CA VAL A 139 10.47 1.63 6.72
C VAL A 139 11.11 2.14 8.01
N ASN A 140 11.63 1.25 8.85
CA ASN A 140 12.30 1.63 10.10
C ASN A 140 13.49 2.56 9.85
N ALA A 141 14.29 2.27 8.81
CA ALA A 141 15.42 3.13 8.43
C ALA A 141 14.99 4.49 7.89
N ALA A 142 13.79 4.64 7.33
CA ALA A 142 13.24 5.90 6.85
C ALA A 142 12.61 6.75 7.97
N LEU A 143 12.20 6.15 9.07
CA LEU A 143 11.59 6.86 10.20
C LEU A 143 12.61 7.69 11.00
N LYS A 144 12.15 8.80 11.56
CA LYS A 144 12.86 9.53 12.62
C LYS A 144 12.91 8.69 13.89
N LYS A 145 13.83 8.99 14.80
CA LYS A 145 13.84 8.38 16.13
C LYS A 145 12.53 8.71 16.85
N GLY A 146 11.78 7.68 17.25
CA GLY A 146 10.45 7.82 17.86
C GLY A 146 9.32 8.00 16.83
N GLY A 147 9.60 7.91 15.54
CA GLY A 147 8.56 7.90 14.50
C GLY A 147 7.67 6.66 14.56
N THR A 148 6.45 6.78 14.06
CA THR A 148 5.40 5.74 14.14
C THR A 148 5.22 5.06 12.79
N PHE A 149 5.03 3.74 12.79
CA PHE A 149 4.55 2.99 11.62
C PHE A 149 3.12 2.51 11.86
N VAL A 150 2.20 2.91 11.00
CA VAL A 150 0.82 2.44 10.98
C VAL A 150 0.68 1.40 9.88
N LEU A 151 0.39 0.17 10.27
CA LEU A 151 0.22 -0.96 9.36
C LEU A 151 -1.19 -1.50 9.48
N GLU A 152 -1.90 -1.58 8.35
CA GLU A 152 -3.17 -2.31 8.24
C GLU A 152 -2.90 -3.64 7.53
N CYS A 153 -3.30 -4.72 8.18
CA CYS A 153 -3.26 -6.06 7.59
C CYS A 153 -4.37 -6.93 8.19
N ILE A 154 -4.80 -7.93 7.43
CA ILE A 154 -5.77 -8.91 7.92
C ILE A 154 -5.07 -9.82 8.93
N SER A 155 -5.63 -9.91 10.15
CA SER A 155 -5.12 -10.86 11.15
C SER A 155 -5.53 -12.28 10.79
N ARG A 156 -4.71 -13.26 11.23
CA ARG A 156 -5.02 -14.67 11.07
C ARG A 156 -6.40 -15.04 11.61
N GLU A 157 -6.78 -14.49 12.78
CA GLU A 157 -8.07 -14.74 13.40
C GLU A 157 -9.23 -14.24 12.53
N THR A 158 -9.06 -13.09 11.92
CA THR A 158 -10.03 -12.52 10.97
C THR A 158 -10.09 -13.36 9.70
N ALA A 159 -8.95 -13.74 9.14
CA ALA A 159 -8.88 -14.59 7.96
C ALA A 159 -9.56 -15.94 8.19
N VAL A 160 -9.28 -16.61 9.32
CA VAL A 160 -9.90 -17.91 9.66
C VAL A 160 -11.41 -17.77 9.88
N LYS A 161 -11.86 -16.69 10.54
CA LYS A 161 -13.28 -16.48 10.84
C LYS A 161 -14.12 -16.29 9.59
N TYR A 162 -13.58 -15.62 8.57
CA TYR A 162 -14.29 -15.26 7.35
C TYR A 162 -13.79 -16.01 6.12
N PHE A 163 -13.04 -17.10 6.33
CA PHE A 163 -12.50 -17.88 5.25
C PHE A 163 -13.61 -18.50 4.40
N THR A 164 -13.48 -18.36 3.09
CA THR A 164 -14.25 -19.07 2.07
C THR A 164 -13.28 -19.73 1.09
N GLU A 165 -13.63 -20.87 0.51
CA GLU A 165 -12.79 -21.52 -0.51
C GLU A 165 -12.78 -20.73 -1.83
N GLY A 166 -13.79 -19.90 -2.04
CA GLY A 166 -13.90 -19.03 -3.18
C GLY A 166 -15.19 -18.22 -3.13
N GLU A 167 -15.22 -17.17 -3.91
CA GLU A 167 -16.38 -16.33 -4.08
C GLU A 167 -16.45 -15.79 -5.51
N TRP A 168 -17.61 -15.31 -5.90
CA TRP A 168 -17.75 -14.54 -7.12
C TRP A 168 -18.58 -13.28 -6.85
N PHE A 169 -18.27 -12.22 -7.57
CA PHE A 169 -19.01 -10.97 -7.51
C PHE A 169 -18.86 -10.19 -8.81
N GLU A 170 -19.73 -9.19 -9.00
CA GLU A 170 -19.61 -8.25 -10.12
C GLU A 170 -19.18 -6.89 -9.59
N ARG A 171 -18.14 -6.31 -10.23
CA ARG A 171 -17.63 -4.98 -9.89
C ARG A 171 -16.95 -4.36 -11.11
N ALA A 172 -17.07 -3.05 -11.28
CA ALA A 172 -16.51 -2.31 -12.42
C ALA A 172 -16.85 -2.91 -13.80
N GLY A 173 -18.06 -3.51 -13.95
CA GLY A 173 -18.48 -4.17 -15.19
C GLY A 173 -17.81 -5.51 -15.48
N MET A 174 -17.11 -6.07 -14.50
CA MET A 174 -16.43 -7.37 -14.60
C MET A 174 -17.04 -8.37 -13.64
N THR A 175 -17.11 -9.64 -14.06
CA THR A 175 -17.37 -10.77 -13.15
C THR A 175 -16.02 -11.25 -12.62
N VAL A 176 -15.86 -11.24 -11.32
CA VAL A 176 -14.65 -11.65 -10.61
C VAL A 176 -14.91 -12.98 -9.93
N LEU A 177 -14.04 -13.95 -10.19
CA LEU A 177 -13.98 -15.22 -9.46
C LEU A 177 -12.68 -15.24 -8.67
N THR A 178 -12.79 -15.51 -7.38
CA THR A 178 -11.64 -15.69 -6.50
C THR A 178 -11.60 -17.09 -5.93
N GLU A 179 -10.43 -17.66 -5.81
CA GLU A 179 -10.16 -18.94 -5.17
C GLU A 179 -9.10 -18.72 -4.10
N PHE A 180 -9.40 -19.15 -2.87
CA PHE A 180 -8.49 -18.98 -1.73
C PHE A 180 -7.95 -20.35 -1.31
N LYS A 181 -6.62 -20.44 -1.17
CA LYS A 181 -5.93 -21.64 -0.71
C LYS A 181 -5.12 -21.32 0.53
N VAL A 182 -5.23 -22.17 1.53
CA VAL A 182 -4.40 -22.11 2.74
C VAL A 182 -3.19 -23.03 2.54
N GLN A 183 -2.00 -22.48 2.69
CA GLN A 183 -0.75 -23.24 2.63
C GLN A 183 -0.15 -23.31 4.04
N GLY A 184 -0.20 -24.50 4.65
CA GLY A 184 0.32 -24.71 6.00
C GLY A 184 -0.56 -24.14 7.12
N ALA A 185 -0.21 -24.43 8.38
CA ALA A 185 -0.97 -23.99 9.54
C ALA A 185 -0.72 -22.51 9.90
N TRP A 186 0.34 -21.92 9.38
CA TRP A 186 0.84 -20.58 9.74
C TRP A 186 1.10 -19.68 8.52
N GLU A 187 1.09 -20.26 7.34
CA GLU A 187 1.34 -19.63 6.05
C GLU A 187 0.03 -19.70 5.25
N GLY A 188 -0.57 -18.58 5.01
CA GLY A 188 -1.79 -18.46 4.23
C GLY A 188 -1.67 -17.30 3.29
#